data_c4b87db744d51f24bf4a101e387ecd0b
#
_entry.id   c4b87db744d51f24bf4a101e387ecd0b
#
_cell.length_a   1.000
_cell.length_b   1.000
_cell.length_c   1.000
_cell.angle_alpha   90.00
_cell.angle_beta   90.00
_cell.angle_gamma   90.00
#
_symmetry.space_group_name_H-M   'P 1'
#
loop_
_entity.id
_entity.type
_entity.pdbx_description
1 polymer ?
#
loop_
_entity_poly.entity_id
_entity_poly.type
_entity_poly.pdbx_seq_one_letter_code
_entity_poly.pdbx_strand_id
1 'polypeptide(L)' 'MKVEIKGNDLIITIPMQKPTPSASGKTLVVASSHGNQPTSASVDGKPVVVGLNAYIRNA' A
#
# COMPACT_ATOMS: atom_id res chain seq x y z
N MET A 1 -5.64 -2.10 5.89
CA MET A 1 -5.67 -1.95 4.42
C MET A 1 -6.85 -2.72 3.88
N LYS A 2 -7.63 -2.11 3.03
CA LYS A 2 -8.77 -2.74 2.39
C LYS A 2 -8.51 -2.84 0.89
N VAL A 3 -8.73 -4.01 0.31
CA VAL A 3 -8.46 -4.25 -1.11
C VAL A 3 -9.70 -4.85 -1.74
N GLU A 4 -10.15 -4.25 -2.84
CA GLU A 4 -11.34 -4.67 -3.57
C GLU A 4 -11.05 -4.77 -5.05
N ILE A 5 -11.80 -5.64 -5.73
CA ILE A 5 -11.75 -5.74 -7.18
C ILE A 5 -13.09 -5.23 -7.72
N LYS A 6 -13.03 -4.25 -8.62
CA LYS A 6 -14.21 -3.73 -9.32
C LYS A 6 -13.96 -3.75 -10.82
N GLY A 7 -14.64 -4.63 -11.53
CA GLY A 7 -14.40 -4.80 -12.96
C GLY A 7 -12.95 -5.20 -13.20
N ASN A 8 -12.20 -4.37 -13.90
CA ASN A 8 -10.78 -4.59 -14.17
C ASN A 8 -9.87 -3.79 -13.25
N ASP A 9 -10.42 -3.18 -12.20
CA ASP A 9 -9.65 -2.31 -11.30
C ASP A 9 -9.42 -2.98 -9.96
N LEU A 10 -8.20 -2.85 -9.46
CA LEU A 10 -7.85 -3.19 -8.10
C LEU A 10 -7.88 -1.90 -7.28
N ILE A 11 -8.74 -1.84 -6.28
CA ILE A 11 -8.94 -0.65 -5.46
C ILE A 11 -8.34 -0.93 -4.08
N ILE A 12 -7.40 -0.10 -3.68
CA ILE A 12 -6.71 -0.24 -2.41
C ILE A 12 -7.00 0.98 -1.55
N THR A 13 -7.53 0.73 -0.36
CA THR A 13 -7.78 1.77 0.64
C THR A 13 -6.85 1.53 1.81
N ILE A 14 -6.00 2.50 2.09
CA ILE A 14 -5.03 2.41 3.18
C ILE A 14 -5.04 3.74 3.94
N PRO A 15 -5.10 3.72 5.29
CA PRO A 15 -5.09 4.97 6.03
C PRO A 15 -3.73 5.66 5.88
N MET A 16 -3.77 6.98 5.77
CA MET A 16 -2.55 7.78 5.75
C MET A 16 -2.02 7.94 7.16
N GLN A 17 -0.71 7.94 7.27
CA GLN A 17 -0.02 8.24 8.52
C GLN A 17 0.59 9.63 8.48
N LYS A 18 0.99 10.16 9.62
CA LYS A 18 1.78 11.38 9.67
C LYS A 18 3.08 11.13 8.91
N PRO A 19 3.51 12.04 8.01
CA PRO A 19 4.72 11.82 7.24
C PRO A 19 5.90 11.47 8.12
N THR A 20 6.53 10.33 7.82
CA THR A 20 7.61 9.76 8.61
C THR A 20 8.84 9.56 7.73
N PRO A 21 10.03 10.02 8.13
CA PRO A 21 11.22 9.85 7.31
C PRO A 21 11.48 8.38 7.00
N SER A 22 11.84 8.11 5.75
CA SER A 22 12.28 6.78 5.34
C SER A 22 13.71 6.52 5.86
N ALA A 23 14.21 5.30 5.67
CA ALA A 23 15.54 4.93 6.12
C ALA A 23 16.63 5.84 5.53
N SER A 24 16.47 6.29 4.30
CA SER A 24 17.44 7.19 3.65
C SER A 24 17.27 8.65 4.06
N GLY A 25 16.14 9.02 4.64
CA GLY A 25 15.81 10.40 4.98
C GLY A 25 15.45 11.28 3.79
N LYS A 26 15.46 10.75 2.58
CA LYS A 26 15.18 11.51 1.35
C LYS A 26 13.69 11.61 1.03
N THR A 27 12.89 10.80 1.65
CA THR A 27 11.45 10.75 1.45
C THR A 27 10.73 10.69 2.79
N LEU A 28 9.46 11.10 2.76
CA LEU A 28 8.57 11.00 3.92
C LEU A 28 7.44 10.06 3.55
N VAL A 29 7.32 8.95 4.27
CA VAL A 29 6.29 7.95 4.01
C VAL A 29 4.97 8.43 4.55
N VAL A 30 3.93 8.43 3.73
CA VAL A 30 2.58 8.84 4.12
C VAL A 30 1.62 7.65 4.22
N ALA A 31 1.94 6.53 3.62
CA ALA A 31 1.19 5.28 3.77
C ALA A 31 2.08 4.11 3.40
N SER A 32 1.95 3.01 4.12
CA SER A 32 2.74 1.81 3.85
C SER A 32 2.01 0.57 4.32
N SER A 33 2.16 -0.51 3.57
CA SER A 33 1.66 -1.82 3.98
C SER A 33 2.62 -2.54 4.93
N HIS A 34 3.80 -1.98 5.18
CA HIS A 34 4.84 -2.59 6.01
C HIS A 34 5.24 -3.98 5.48
N GLY A 35 5.59 -4.01 4.21
CA GLY A 35 5.97 -5.22 3.51
C GLY A 35 4.80 -5.79 2.70
N ASN A 36 4.97 -7.00 2.21
CA ASN A 36 3.96 -7.66 1.41
C ASN A 36 2.89 -8.26 2.32
N GLN A 37 1.63 -7.92 2.05
CA GLN A 37 0.50 -8.36 2.86
C GLN A 37 -0.52 -9.10 1.99
N PRO A 38 -0.92 -10.31 2.37
CA PRO A 38 -2.03 -10.99 1.71
C PRO A 38 -3.34 -10.25 2.04
N THR A 39 -4.25 -10.23 1.07
CA THR A 39 -5.51 -9.51 1.20
C THR A 39 -6.69 -10.46 1.06
N SER A 40 -7.91 -9.94 1.30
CA SER A 40 -9.13 -10.70 1.10
C SER A 40 -9.54 -10.79 -0.37
N ALA A 41 -8.96 -9.97 -1.25
CA ALA A 41 -9.20 -10.07 -2.68
C ALA A 41 -8.48 -11.29 -3.25
N SER A 42 -9.08 -11.93 -4.22
CA SER A 42 -8.48 -13.10 -4.85
C SER A 42 -8.65 -13.06 -6.36
N VAL A 43 -7.68 -13.64 -7.06
CA VAL A 43 -7.70 -13.83 -8.51
C VAL A 43 -7.35 -15.28 -8.79
N ASP A 44 -8.21 -15.94 -9.57
CA ASP A 44 -8.02 -17.36 -9.92
C ASP A 44 -7.86 -18.24 -8.67
N GLY A 45 -8.62 -17.91 -7.61
CA GLY A 45 -8.57 -18.67 -6.36
C GLY A 45 -7.36 -18.41 -5.49
N LYS A 46 -6.53 -17.43 -5.85
CA LYS A 46 -5.30 -17.12 -5.10
C LYS A 46 -5.39 -15.72 -4.50
N PRO A 47 -5.02 -15.55 -3.23
CA PRO A 47 -5.08 -14.23 -2.61
C PRO A 47 -4.15 -13.24 -3.29
N VAL A 48 -4.63 -12.01 -3.44
CA VAL A 48 -3.79 -10.92 -3.95
C VAL A 48 -2.89 -10.45 -2.82
N VAL A 49 -1.60 -10.40 -3.08
CA VAL A 49 -0.60 -9.89 -2.13
C VAL A 49 -0.22 -8.48 -2.54
N VAL A 50 -0.27 -7.53 -1.61
CA VAL A 50 0.03 -6.12 -1.88
C VAL A 50 1.22 -5.67 -1.06
N GLY A 51 2.21 -5.09 -1.75
CA GLY A 51 3.28 -4.34 -1.12
C GLY A 51 3.17 -2.89 -1.59
N LEU A 52 2.93 -1.95 -0.67
CA LEU A 52 2.65 -0.57 -1.03
C LEU A 52 3.47 0.39 -0.18
N ASN A 53 4.10 1.35 -0.86
CA ASN A 53 4.75 2.50 -0.23
C ASN A 53 4.32 3.76 -0.97
N ALA A 54 3.64 4.64 -0.26
CA ALA A 54 3.30 5.96 -0.77
C ALA A 54 4.09 6.98 0.01
N TYR A 55 4.75 7.90 -0.69
CA TYR A 55 5.65 8.85 -0.05
C TYR A 55 5.69 10.18 -0.80
N ILE A 56 6.16 11.20 -0.11
CA ILE A 56 6.48 12.49 -0.70
C ILE A 56 7.99 12.70 -0.60
N ARG A 57 8.52 13.54 -1.47
CA ARG A 57 9.94 13.85 -1.44
C ARG A 57 10.21 14.88 -0.36
N ASN A 58 11.26 14.63 0.41
CA ASN A 58 11.73 15.53 1.46
C ASN A 58 12.80 16.45 0.87
N ALA A 59 12.35 17.41 0.05
CA ALA A 59 13.28 18.32 -0.61
C ALA A 59 12.90 19.78 -0.40
#